data_a8fd9cbed98bcbb3974f10208ed669c7
#
_entry.id   a8fd9cbed98bcbb3974f10208ed669c7
#
_cell.length_a   1.000
_cell.length_b   1.000
_cell.length_c   1.000
_cell.angle_alpha   90.00
_cell.angle_beta   90.00
_cell.angle_gamma   90.00
#
_symmetry.space_group_name_H-M   'P 1'
#
loop_
_entity.id
_entity.type
_entity.pdbx_description
1 polymer ?
#
loop_
_entity_poly.entity_id
_entity_poly.type
_entity_poly.pdbx_seq_one_letter_code
_entity_poly.pdbx_strand_id
1 'polypeptide(L)'
;MAGIFRQNTEITYDDKDLIEENTFIGAEPDMTPLPKYEDIKNDLPQPVWDNHKDYLDCYWKAWEIAFGNLGMPTKENGFVSSYIDAAFNGCIFMWDSAFMLMFGKYADRIFKFQSTFDNFYAHQHVDGFICRQIDEEDGKDIFARHDPASTGPEVMAWCEWDYFLNFGDKERLARVFPCLIAYHQWMQEHFTWRDGTYFSSGYGCGMDNCPRLDEKYHICYSHGHMIWVDACMQELNACNILIKMSEVLGRDEFVP
;
A
#
# COMPACT_ATOMS: atom_id res chain seq x y z
N MET A 1 32.91 8.81 6.51
CA MET A 1 32.63 8.50 5.09
C MET A 1 32.21 7.03 4.86
N ALA A 2 32.13 6.20 5.88
CA ALA A 2 31.73 4.79 5.71
C ALA A 2 30.22 4.58 5.43
N GLY A 3 29.38 5.54 5.77
CA GLY A 3 27.93 5.38 5.64
C GLY A 3 27.34 5.60 4.24
N ILE A 4 28.09 6.16 3.28
CA ILE A 4 27.52 6.53 1.97
C ILE A 4 27.45 5.37 1.00
N PHE A 5 28.32 4.40 1.18
CA PHE A 5 28.44 3.22 0.33
C PHE A 5 28.18 1.93 1.10
N ARG A 6 27.51 2.02 2.22
CA ARG A 6 27.05 0.84 2.92
C ARG A 6 26.12 0.10 1.98
N GLN A 7 26.55 -1.06 1.50
CA GLN A 7 25.70 -1.90 0.70
C GLN A 7 24.68 -2.53 1.63
N ASN A 8 23.43 -2.32 1.30
CA ASN A 8 22.28 -2.75 2.07
C ASN A 8 22.16 -4.27 2.21
N THR A 9 22.87 -5.01 1.37
CA THR A 9 22.93 -6.46 1.49
C THR A 9 23.41 -6.95 2.86
N GLU A 10 24.28 -6.21 3.55
CA GLU A 10 24.72 -6.57 4.89
C GLU A 10 23.64 -6.29 5.94
N ILE A 11 22.96 -5.13 5.84
CA ILE A 11 21.86 -4.78 6.75
C ILE A 11 20.69 -5.73 6.54
N THR A 12 20.32 -6.01 5.29
CA THR A 12 19.25 -6.96 4.98
C THR A 12 19.56 -8.38 5.50
N TYR A 13 20.84 -8.72 5.67
CA TYR A 13 21.25 -9.99 6.28
C TYR A 13 21.14 -9.98 7.80
N ASP A 14 21.51 -8.88 8.44
CA ASP A 14 21.42 -8.73 9.89
C ASP A 14 19.94 -8.59 10.31
N ASP A 15 19.14 -7.90 9.51
CA ASP A 15 17.71 -7.69 9.77
C ASP A 15 16.85 -8.93 9.45
N LYS A 16 17.35 -9.91 8.70
CA LYS A 16 16.65 -11.18 8.43
C LYS A 16 16.29 -11.97 9.70
N ASP A 17 17.07 -11.83 10.73
CA ASP A 17 16.78 -12.47 12.03
C ASP A 17 15.64 -11.77 12.77
N LEU A 18 15.31 -10.53 12.39
CA LEU A 18 14.23 -9.70 12.97
C LEU A 18 12.95 -9.73 12.15
N ILE A 19 13.03 -10.03 10.85
CA ILE A 19 11.89 -10.01 9.91
C ILE A 19 11.44 -11.45 9.68
N GLU A 20 10.20 -11.73 10.02
CA GLU A 20 9.58 -13.03 9.76
C GLU A 20 9.37 -13.25 8.26
N GLU A 21 9.18 -14.51 7.87
CA GLU A 21 8.89 -14.88 6.50
C GLU A 21 7.60 -14.22 6.00
N ASN A 22 7.63 -13.63 4.81
CA ASN A 22 6.46 -13.11 4.14
C ASN A 22 5.58 -14.26 3.62
N THR A 23 4.46 -14.51 4.30
CA THR A 23 3.56 -15.63 3.98
C THR A 23 2.63 -15.38 2.80
N PHE A 24 2.67 -14.20 2.18
CA PHE A 24 1.91 -13.92 0.96
C PHE A 24 2.65 -14.39 -0.30
N ILE A 25 3.98 -14.43 -0.28
CA ILE A 25 4.78 -14.90 -1.42
C ILE A 25 4.50 -16.39 -1.64
N GLY A 26 3.98 -16.71 -2.84
CA GLY A 26 3.65 -18.09 -3.21
C GLY A 26 2.41 -18.66 -2.50
N ALA A 27 1.60 -17.82 -1.86
CA ALA A 27 0.31 -18.25 -1.33
C ALA A 27 -0.63 -18.68 -2.46
N GLU A 28 -1.50 -19.66 -2.16
CA GLU A 28 -2.50 -20.08 -3.13
C GLU A 28 -3.53 -18.95 -3.37
N PRO A 29 -3.88 -18.67 -4.62
CA PRO A 29 -4.81 -17.59 -4.94
C PRO A 29 -6.23 -17.89 -4.47
N ASP A 30 -6.89 -16.88 -3.89
CA ASP A 30 -8.31 -16.94 -3.57
C ASP A 30 -9.14 -16.75 -4.85
N MET A 31 -9.76 -17.84 -5.30
CA MET A 31 -10.60 -17.88 -6.49
C MET A 31 -12.10 -17.76 -6.17
N THR A 32 -12.46 -17.23 -5.00
CA THR A 32 -13.86 -16.98 -4.64
C THR A 32 -14.50 -16.04 -5.68
N PRO A 33 -15.67 -16.40 -6.24
CA PRO A 33 -16.34 -15.58 -7.24
C PRO A 33 -16.65 -14.18 -6.74
N LEU A 34 -16.43 -13.18 -7.59
CA LEU A 34 -16.70 -11.79 -7.25
C LEU A 34 -18.20 -11.53 -7.08
N PRO A 35 -18.61 -10.77 -6.06
CA PRO A 35 -19.97 -10.35 -5.90
C PRO A 35 -20.37 -9.33 -6.96
N LYS A 36 -21.62 -9.40 -7.45
CA LYS A 36 -22.16 -8.40 -8.38
C LYS A 36 -22.95 -7.36 -7.61
N TYR A 37 -22.79 -6.11 -7.99
CA TYR A 37 -23.44 -4.99 -7.32
C TYR A 37 -24.97 -5.16 -7.20
N GLU A 38 -25.62 -5.63 -8.26
CA GLU A 38 -27.07 -5.84 -8.30
C GLU A 38 -27.56 -6.82 -7.25
N ASP A 39 -26.75 -7.81 -6.94
CA ASP A 39 -27.11 -8.88 -5.98
C ASP A 39 -26.91 -8.46 -4.53
N ILE A 40 -25.95 -7.54 -4.28
CA ILE A 40 -25.51 -7.19 -2.91
C ILE A 40 -25.90 -5.78 -2.45
N LYS A 41 -26.52 -4.98 -3.31
CA LYS A 41 -26.87 -3.58 -3.02
C LYS A 41 -27.64 -3.40 -1.71
N ASN A 42 -28.53 -4.33 -1.40
CA ASN A 42 -29.35 -4.27 -0.19
C ASN A 42 -28.58 -4.65 1.09
N ASP A 43 -27.43 -5.29 0.95
CA ASP A 43 -26.56 -5.68 2.06
C ASP A 43 -25.51 -4.58 2.39
N LEU A 44 -25.36 -3.59 1.51
CA LEU A 44 -24.52 -2.42 1.74
C LEU A 44 -25.15 -1.49 2.80
N PRO A 45 -24.36 -0.65 3.49
CA PRO A 45 -24.91 0.35 4.39
C PRO A 45 -25.93 1.24 3.69
N GLN A 46 -27.11 1.39 4.32
CA GLN A 46 -28.24 2.13 3.77
C GLN A 46 -28.25 3.57 4.33
N PRO A 47 -27.79 4.58 3.58
CA PRO A 47 -27.77 5.95 4.05
C PRO A 47 -29.18 6.53 4.07
N VAL A 48 -29.47 7.36 5.07
CA VAL A 48 -30.73 8.12 5.18
C VAL A 48 -30.42 9.60 5.15
N TRP A 49 -30.87 10.28 4.11
CA TRP A 49 -30.69 11.72 3.96
C TRP A 49 -31.81 12.34 3.11
N ASP A 50 -32.98 12.55 3.72
CA ASP A 50 -34.27 12.82 3.05
C ASP A 50 -34.25 14.02 2.07
N ASN A 51 -33.46 15.05 2.36
CA ASN A 51 -33.41 16.29 1.57
C ASN A 51 -32.27 16.34 0.55
N HIS A 52 -31.50 15.24 0.39
CA HIS A 52 -30.28 15.19 -0.42
C HIS A 52 -30.23 13.94 -1.29
N LYS A 53 -31.25 13.78 -2.13
CA LYS A 53 -31.36 12.62 -3.02
C LYS A 53 -30.18 12.51 -3.99
N ASP A 54 -29.70 13.64 -4.48
CA ASP A 54 -28.54 13.74 -5.37
C ASP A 54 -27.26 13.15 -4.75
N TYR A 55 -27.03 13.39 -3.44
CA TYR A 55 -25.92 12.76 -2.72
C TYR A 55 -26.13 11.26 -2.52
N LEU A 56 -27.36 10.82 -2.30
CA LEU A 56 -27.68 9.38 -2.23
C LEU A 56 -27.48 8.70 -3.58
N ASP A 57 -27.88 9.33 -4.67
CA ASP A 57 -27.65 8.82 -6.02
C ASP A 57 -26.13 8.71 -6.31
N CYS A 58 -25.33 9.70 -5.89
CA CYS A 58 -23.86 9.65 -5.97
C CYS A 58 -23.26 8.52 -5.13
N TYR A 59 -23.73 8.33 -3.88
CA TYR A 59 -23.31 7.23 -3.00
C TYR A 59 -23.55 5.87 -3.65
N TRP A 60 -24.73 5.62 -4.19
CA TRP A 60 -25.03 4.36 -4.83
C TRP A 60 -24.23 4.15 -6.11
N LYS A 61 -23.99 5.22 -6.88
CA LYS A 61 -23.15 5.15 -8.08
C LYS A 61 -21.70 4.85 -7.72
N ALA A 62 -21.19 5.36 -6.62
CA ALA A 62 -19.83 5.05 -6.14
C ALA A 62 -19.68 3.55 -5.82
N TRP A 63 -20.65 2.95 -5.14
CA TRP A 63 -20.64 1.50 -4.89
C TRP A 63 -20.77 0.66 -6.16
N GLU A 64 -21.65 1.06 -7.09
CA GLU A 64 -21.78 0.40 -8.38
C GLU A 64 -20.43 0.39 -9.14
N ILE A 65 -19.73 1.53 -9.16
CA ILE A 65 -18.40 1.65 -9.77
C ILE A 65 -17.39 0.78 -9.02
N ALA A 66 -17.37 0.82 -7.69
CA ALA A 66 -16.43 0.03 -6.88
C ALA A 66 -16.57 -1.47 -7.15
N PHE A 67 -17.79 -2.01 -7.16
CA PHE A 67 -18.02 -3.43 -7.45
C PHE A 67 -17.82 -3.78 -8.94
N GLY A 68 -17.97 -2.81 -9.83
CA GLY A 68 -17.64 -2.96 -11.25
C GLY A 68 -16.14 -3.00 -11.55
N ASN A 69 -15.32 -2.54 -10.61
CA ASN A 69 -13.86 -2.49 -10.75
C ASN A 69 -13.14 -3.56 -9.90
N LEU A 70 -13.83 -4.64 -9.53
CA LEU A 70 -13.19 -5.76 -8.86
C LEU A 70 -12.49 -6.66 -9.86
N GLY A 71 -11.26 -7.05 -9.53
CA GLY A 71 -10.45 -8.00 -10.29
C GLY A 71 -10.20 -9.29 -9.52
N MET A 72 -9.79 -10.33 -10.23
CA MET A 72 -9.43 -11.63 -9.68
C MET A 72 -7.97 -11.99 -9.97
N PRO A 73 -7.35 -12.81 -9.13
CA PRO A 73 -6.06 -13.41 -9.44
C PRO A 73 -6.10 -14.19 -10.76
N THR A 74 -4.99 -14.15 -11.47
CA THR A 74 -4.73 -15.02 -12.61
C THR A 74 -3.39 -15.73 -12.41
N LYS A 75 -3.15 -16.77 -13.19
CA LYS A 75 -1.85 -17.45 -13.16
C LYS A 75 -0.73 -16.53 -13.65
N GLU A 76 -1.06 -15.66 -14.59
CA GLU A 76 -0.13 -14.78 -15.28
C GLU A 76 0.31 -13.61 -14.37
N ASN A 77 -0.62 -13.01 -13.60
CA ASN A 77 -0.28 -11.89 -12.74
C ASN A 77 0.27 -12.31 -11.35
N GLY A 78 0.10 -13.58 -10.97
CA GLY A 78 0.61 -14.09 -9.70
C GLY A 78 -0.03 -13.43 -8.46
N PHE A 79 -1.17 -12.76 -8.61
CA PHE A 79 -1.92 -12.21 -7.49
C PHE A 79 -2.49 -13.35 -6.62
N VAL A 80 -2.65 -13.08 -5.34
CA VAL A 80 -3.12 -14.08 -4.36
C VAL A 80 -4.52 -13.80 -3.84
N SER A 81 -5.04 -12.59 -4.07
CA SER A 81 -6.37 -12.19 -3.61
C SER A 81 -7.10 -11.39 -4.66
N SER A 82 -8.43 -11.50 -4.66
CA SER A 82 -9.27 -10.57 -5.40
C SER A 82 -9.06 -9.14 -4.89
N TYR A 83 -9.19 -8.16 -5.78
CA TYR A 83 -8.77 -6.78 -5.52
C TYR A 83 -9.75 -5.77 -6.13
N ILE A 84 -9.63 -4.53 -5.67
CA ILE A 84 -10.25 -3.38 -6.34
C ILE A 84 -9.18 -2.63 -7.14
N ASP A 85 -9.51 -2.33 -8.41
CA ASP A 85 -8.68 -1.52 -9.31
C ASP A 85 -9.17 -0.06 -9.35
N ALA A 86 -8.23 0.87 -9.48
CA ALA A 86 -8.51 2.29 -9.74
C ALA A 86 -9.07 2.53 -11.16
N ALA A 87 -9.09 1.50 -12.02
CA ALA A 87 -9.56 1.51 -13.41
C ALA A 87 -8.89 2.59 -14.27
N PHE A 88 -7.59 2.77 -14.10
CA PHE A 88 -6.85 3.82 -14.78
C PHE A 88 -6.06 3.32 -16.00
N ASN A 89 -5.22 2.30 -15.84
CA ASN A 89 -4.32 1.83 -16.92
C ASN A 89 -3.95 0.35 -16.83
N GLY A 90 -4.78 -0.49 -16.22
CA GLY A 90 -4.52 -1.93 -16.06
C GLY A 90 -3.44 -2.24 -15.04
N CYS A 91 -3.32 -1.42 -14.00
CA CYS A 91 -2.39 -1.62 -12.89
C CYS A 91 -3.07 -1.36 -11.56
N ILE A 92 -2.72 -2.13 -10.54
CA ILE A 92 -3.03 -1.76 -9.16
C ILE A 92 -2.03 -0.74 -8.64
N PHE A 93 -2.51 0.26 -7.91
CA PHE A 93 -1.72 1.36 -7.35
C PHE A 93 -1.75 1.33 -5.83
N MET A 94 -0.58 1.39 -5.18
CA MET A 94 -0.47 1.38 -3.72
C MET A 94 -1.22 2.56 -3.08
N TRP A 95 -1.03 3.76 -3.60
CA TRP A 95 -1.65 5.00 -3.11
C TRP A 95 -3.17 4.97 -3.27
N ASP A 96 -3.64 4.72 -4.49
CA ASP A 96 -5.07 4.69 -4.81
C ASP A 96 -5.79 3.58 -4.05
N SER A 97 -5.19 2.39 -3.98
CA SER A 97 -5.73 1.28 -3.19
C SER A 97 -5.95 1.67 -1.73
N ALA A 98 -4.99 2.33 -1.08
CA ALA A 98 -5.14 2.76 0.32
C ALA A 98 -6.42 3.58 0.53
N PHE A 99 -6.72 4.53 -0.35
CA PHE A 99 -7.94 5.34 -0.25
C PHE A 99 -9.21 4.57 -0.59
N MET A 100 -9.14 3.65 -1.55
CA MET A 100 -10.28 2.77 -1.87
C MET A 100 -10.62 1.86 -0.69
N LEU A 101 -9.62 1.35 0.05
CA LEU A 101 -9.84 0.53 1.24
C LEU A 101 -10.50 1.31 2.38
N MET A 102 -10.30 2.64 2.47
CA MET A 102 -10.93 3.48 3.48
C MET A 102 -12.46 3.47 3.42
N PHE A 103 -13.05 3.41 2.23
CA PHE A 103 -14.50 3.23 2.11
C PHE A 103 -14.88 1.75 1.98
N GLY A 104 -14.05 0.93 1.34
CA GLY A 104 -14.29 -0.49 1.11
C GLY A 104 -14.55 -1.28 2.39
N LYS A 105 -13.90 -0.91 3.51
CA LYS A 105 -14.11 -1.54 4.81
C LYS A 105 -15.59 -1.56 5.27
N TYR A 106 -16.42 -0.64 4.83
CA TYR A 106 -17.85 -0.64 5.17
C TYR A 106 -18.65 -1.75 4.46
N ALA A 107 -18.07 -2.39 3.46
CA ALA A 107 -18.62 -3.57 2.79
C ALA A 107 -17.84 -4.87 3.09
N ASP A 108 -16.98 -4.89 4.11
CA ASP A 108 -16.04 -5.98 4.44
C ASP A 108 -16.71 -7.36 4.59
N ARG A 109 -17.96 -7.40 5.06
CA ARG A 109 -18.75 -8.64 5.15
C ARG A 109 -19.19 -9.21 3.80
N ILE A 110 -19.12 -8.41 2.72
CA ILE A 110 -19.54 -8.77 1.36
C ILE A 110 -18.32 -9.10 0.52
N PHE A 111 -17.31 -8.23 0.58
CA PHE A 111 -16.05 -8.37 -0.13
C PHE A 111 -14.91 -7.80 0.72
N LYS A 112 -13.83 -8.56 0.82
CA LYS A 112 -12.64 -8.19 1.59
C LYS A 112 -11.76 -7.20 0.81
N PHE A 113 -12.20 -5.93 0.72
CA PHE A 113 -11.44 -4.90 0.02
C PHE A 113 -9.99 -4.82 0.51
N GLN A 114 -9.77 -5.02 1.83
CA GLN A 114 -8.43 -4.98 2.43
C GLN A 114 -7.46 -5.98 1.79
N SER A 115 -7.94 -7.09 1.25
CA SER A 115 -7.11 -8.10 0.59
C SER A 115 -6.47 -7.62 -0.72
N THR A 116 -6.85 -6.45 -1.25
CA THR A 116 -6.13 -5.81 -2.36
C THR A 116 -4.64 -5.66 -2.05
N PHE A 117 -4.29 -5.32 -0.80
CA PHE A 117 -2.89 -5.20 -0.38
C PHE A 117 -2.13 -6.52 -0.31
N ASP A 118 -2.83 -7.66 -0.21
CA ASP A 118 -2.18 -8.97 -0.22
C ASP A 118 -1.38 -9.18 -1.51
N ASN A 119 -1.84 -8.59 -2.63
CA ASN A 119 -1.14 -8.66 -3.90
C ASN A 119 0.16 -7.85 -3.91
N PHE A 120 0.20 -6.70 -3.23
CA PHE A 120 1.44 -5.94 -3.03
C PHE A 120 2.43 -6.71 -2.15
N TYR A 121 1.95 -7.36 -1.08
CA TYR A 121 2.80 -8.20 -0.24
C TYR A 121 3.27 -9.46 -0.97
N ALA A 122 2.44 -10.07 -1.81
CA ALA A 122 2.83 -11.20 -2.63
C ALA A 122 3.92 -10.87 -3.66
N HIS A 123 4.00 -9.61 -4.10
CA HIS A 123 5.01 -9.09 -5.04
C HIS A 123 6.16 -8.36 -4.34
N GLN A 124 6.21 -8.39 -3.00
CA GLN A 124 7.31 -7.82 -2.26
C GLN A 124 8.63 -8.53 -2.57
N HIS A 125 9.67 -7.76 -2.88
CA HIS A 125 11.00 -8.29 -3.12
C HIS A 125 11.68 -8.73 -1.80
N VAL A 126 12.69 -9.59 -1.93
CA VAL A 126 13.40 -10.19 -0.78
C VAL A 126 14.12 -9.18 0.11
N ASP A 127 14.38 -7.97 -0.40
CA ASP A 127 14.97 -6.85 0.35
C ASP A 127 13.93 -5.91 0.97
N GLY A 128 12.65 -6.23 0.85
CA GLY A 128 11.56 -5.45 1.39
C GLY A 128 10.89 -4.49 0.40
N PHE A 129 11.48 -4.24 -0.77
CA PHE A 129 10.89 -3.34 -1.78
C PHE A 129 9.49 -3.78 -2.21
N ILE A 130 8.58 -2.82 -2.33
CA ILE A 130 7.27 -2.98 -2.96
C ILE A 130 7.11 -1.89 -4.02
N CYS A 131 6.88 -2.28 -5.26
CA CYS A 131 6.58 -1.33 -6.32
C CYS A 131 5.22 -0.67 -6.07
N ARG A 132 5.14 0.66 -6.26
CA ARG A 132 3.87 1.38 -6.07
C ARG A 132 2.81 1.04 -7.11
N GLN A 133 3.19 0.45 -8.22
CA GLN A 133 2.33 0.14 -9.35
C GLN A 133 2.71 -1.21 -9.94
N ILE A 134 1.75 -2.15 -9.96
CA ILE A 134 1.93 -3.52 -10.43
C ILE A 134 0.94 -3.77 -11.56
N ASP A 135 1.43 -4.34 -12.66
CA ASP A 135 0.63 -4.67 -13.82
C ASP A 135 -0.38 -5.79 -13.52
N GLU A 136 -1.64 -5.62 -13.94
CA GLU A 136 -2.70 -6.60 -13.69
C GLU A 136 -2.67 -7.79 -14.66
N GLU A 137 -2.00 -7.66 -15.81
CA GLU A 137 -1.91 -8.73 -16.80
C GLU A 137 -0.82 -9.74 -16.43
N ASP A 138 0.40 -9.25 -16.06
CA ASP A 138 1.56 -10.12 -15.87
C ASP A 138 2.26 -9.98 -14.51
N GLY A 139 1.74 -9.13 -13.59
CA GLY A 139 2.26 -8.95 -12.25
C GLY A 139 3.60 -8.23 -12.15
N LYS A 140 4.07 -7.61 -13.23
CA LYS A 140 5.36 -6.94 -13.23
C LYS A 140 5.31 -5.58 -12.55
N ASP A 141 6.43 -5.23 -11.92
CA ASP A 141 6.70 -3.89 -11.48
C ASP A 141 6.78 -2.93 -12.66
N ILE A 142 6.04 -1.82 -12.61
CA ILE A 142 6.08 -0.79 -13.67
C ILE A 142 7.35 0.06 -13.59
N PHE A 143 7.94 0.18 -12.41
CA PHE A 143 9.11 1.02 -12.19
C PHE A 143 10.33 0.22 -11.73
N ALA A 144 11.50 0.65 -12.18
CA ALA A 144 12.76 0.09 -11.70
C ALA A 144 12.98 0.43 -10.21
N ARG A 145 13.40 -0.55 -9.42
CA ARG A 145 13.51 -0.52 -7.95
C ARG A 145 14.10 0.75 -7.34
N HIS A 146 15.12 1.33 -7.92
CA HIS A 146 15.82 2.51 -7.38
C HIS A 146 15.45 3.83 -8.06
N ASP A 147 14.43 3.81 -8.93
CA ASP A 147 13.87 5.04 -9.45
C ASP A 147 13.15 5.81 -8.33
N PRO A 148 13.31 7.13 -8.20
CA PRO A 148 12.56 7.92 -7.22
C PRO A 148 11.04 7.83 -7.35
N ALA A 149 10.55 7.33 -8.47
CA ALA A 149 9.13 7.06 -8.73
C ALA A 149 8.73 5.59 -8.48
N SER A 150 9.64 4.73 -8.05
CA SER A 150 9.42 3.27 -8.03
C SER A 150 8.45 2.81 -6.94
N THR A 151 8.42 3.52 -5.83
CA THR A 151 7.53 3.21 -4.72
C THR A 151 6.74 4.43 -4.28
N GLY A 152 5.71 4.23 -3.49
CA GLY A 152 4.83 5.29 -3.02
C GLY A 152 5.14 5.72 -1.61
N PRO A 153 4.37 6.68 -1.08
CA PRO A 153 4.39 6.99 0.34
C PRO A 153 4.00 5.76 1.14
N GLU A 154 4.55 5.62 2.35
CA GLU A 154 4.26 4.47 3.21
C GLU A 154 2.87 4.56 3.83
N VAL A 155 1.85 4.34 2.99
CA VAL A 155 0.42 4.41 3.37
C VAL A 155 -0.16 3.07 3.81
N MET A 156 0.50 1.96 3.50
CA MET A 156 -0.01 0.62 3.83
C MET A 156 -0.11 0.40 5.33
N ALA A 157 0.91 0.80 6.11
CA ALA A 157 0.89 0.71 7.57
C ALA A 157 -0.32 1.47 8.16
N TRP A 158 -0.60 2.67 7.66
CA TRP A 158 -1.76 3.44 8.08
C TRP A 158 -3.09 2.73 7.76
N CYS A 159 -3.21 2.19 6.56
CA CYS A 159 -4.42 1.52 6.11
C CYS A 159 -4.69 0.22 6.88
N GLU A 160 -3.64 -0.61 7.12
CA GLU A 160 -3.75 -1.83 7.92
C GLU A 160 -4.08 -1.53 9.39
N TRP A 161 -3.51 -0.45 9.94
CA TRP A 161 -3.83 -0.01 11.28
C TRP A 161 -5.28 0.46 11.42
N ASP A 162 -5.79 1.24 10.44
CA ASP A 162 -7.18 1.67 10.38
C ASP A 162 -8.13 0.46 10.28
N TYR A 163 -7.79 -0.54 9.48
CA TYR A 163 -8.54 -1.79 9.40
C TYR A 163 -8.56 -2.50 10.75
N PHE A 164 -7.41 -2.65 11.40
CA PHE A 164 -7.31 -3.26 12.73
C PHE A 164 -8.17 -2.52 13.77
N LEU A 165 -8.14 -1.19 13.78
CA LEU A 165 -8.95 -0.39 14.72
C LEU A 165 -10.46 -0.57 14.50
N ASN A 166 -10.89 -0.89 13.27
CA ASN A 166 -12.30 -1.12 12.97
C ASN A 166 -12.77 -2.55 13.30
N PHE A 167 -11.92 -3.55 13.07
CA PHE A 167 -12.33 -4.96 13.14
C PHE A 167 -11.65 -5.76 14.26
N GLY A 168 -10.55 -5.27 14.82
CA GLY A 168 -9.78 -5.98 15.83
C GLY A 168 -9.08 -7.24 15.29
N ASP A 169 -8.89 -7.34 13.97
CA ASP A 169 -8.28 -8.49 13.30
C ASP A 169 -6.78 -8.56 13.59
N LYS A 170 -6.46 -9.17 14.73
CA LYS A 170 -5.09 -9.34 15.18
C LYS A 170 -4.32 -10.38 14.34
N GLU A 171 -5.02 -11.34 13.75
CA GLU A 171 -4.40 -12.35 12.89
C GLU A 171 -3.87 -11.71 11.59
N ARG A 172 -4.70 -10.88 10.93
CA ARG A 172 -4.25 -10.09 9.79
C ARG A 172 -3.12 -9.16 10.18
N LEU A 173 -3.23 -8.45 11.30
CA LEU A 173 -2.19 -7.53 11.77
C LEU A 173 -0.84 -8.25 11.92
N ALA A 174 -0.83 -9.43 12.54
CA ALA A 174 0.38 -10.24 12.71
C ALA A 174 0.96 -10.72 11.37
N ARG A 175 0.09 -11.05 10.41
CA ARG A 175 0.50 -11.54 9.09
C ARG A 175 1.12 -10.45 8.23
N VAL A 176 0.61 -9.22 8.26
CA VAL A 176 1.11 -8.11 7.43
C VAL A 176 2.29 -7.39 8.06
N PHE A 177 2.46 -7.47 9.38
CA PHE A 177 3.49 -6.75 10.12
C PHE A 177 4.92 -7.00 9.61
N PRO A 178 5.38 -8.24 9.34
CA PRO A 178 6.71 -8.48 8.79
C PRO A 178 6.92 -7.81 7.43
N CYS A 179 5.90 -7.81 6.57
CA CYS A 179 5.96 -7.18 5.25
C CYS A 179 6.11 -5.65 5.38
N LEU A 180 5.38 -5.04 6.31
CA LEU A 180 5.43 -3.60 6.57
C LEU A 180 6.77 -3.18 7.17
N ILE A 181 7.31 -3.95 8.11
CA ILE A 181 8.65 -3.68 8.68
C ILE A 181 9.72 -3.75 7.58
N ALA A 182 9.70 -4.80 6.75
CA ALA A 182 10.66 -4.95 5.66
C ALA A 182 10.57 -3.78 4.66
N TYR A 183 9.36 -3.34 4.34
CA TYR A 183 9.15 -2.20 3.46
C TYR A 183 9.63 -0.88 4.07
N HIS A 184 9.32 -0.63 5.34
CA HIS A 184 9.78 0.56 6.08
C HIS A 184 11.32 0.63 6.13
N GLN A 185 11.99 -0.48 6.45
CA GLN A 185 13.44 -0.55 6.45
C GLN A 185 14.03 -0.28 5.07
N TRP A 186 13.42 -0.84 4.01
CA TRP A 186 13.83 -0.56 2.64
C TRP A 186 13.72 0.93 2.31
N MET A 187 12.61 1.59 2.69
CA MET A 187 12.42 3.04 2.49
C MET A 187 13.47 3.85 3.26
N GLN A 188 13.74 3.51 4.52
CA GLN A 188 14.75 4.16 5.34
C GLN A 188 16.14 4.07 4.69
N GLU A 189 16.45 2.96 4.07
CA GLU A 189 17.76 2.70 3.52
C GLU A 189 17.97 3.33 2.13
N HIS A 190 16.95 3.34 1.30
CA HIS A 190 17.07 3.73 -0.11
C HIS A 190 16.51 5.10 -0.45
N PHE A 191 15.62 5.66 0.38
CA PHE A 191 14.92 6.91 0.10
C PHE A 191 15.27 8.04 1.08
N THR A 192 16.42 7.92 1.77
CA THR A 192 16.92 8.96 2.68
C THR A 192 18.16 9.66 2.18
N TRP A 193 18.31 10.92 2.57
CA TRP A 193 19.56 11.65 2.53
C TRP A 193 20.44 11.25 3.71
N ARG A 194 21.69 11.73 3.71
CA ARG A 194 22.69 11.45 4.77
C ARG A 194 22.27 11.86 6.17
N ASP A 195 21.39 12.85 6.27
CA ASP A 195 20.88 13.38 7.54
C ASP A 195 19.63 12.63 8.03
N GLY A 196 19.20 11.60 7.30
CA GLY A 196 18.02 10.79 7.63
C GLY A 196 16.71 11.41 7.15
N THR A 197 16.74 12.53 6.45
CA THR A 197 15.52 13.09 5.83
C THR A 197 15.20 12.35 4.53
N TYR A 198 13.92 12.24 4.21
CA TYR A 198 13.44 11.48 3.06
C TYR A 198 13.32 12.33 1.81
N PHE A 199 13.45 11.69 0.66
CA PHE A 199 13.09 12.23 -0.63
C PHE A 199 12.03 11.37 -1.32
N SER A 200 11.40 11.93 -2.35
CA SER A 200 10.43 11.26 -3.21
C SER A 200 10.50 11.86 -4.62
N SER A 201 9.50 11.61 -5.43
CA SER A 201 9.26 12.27 -6.72
C SER A 201 7.77 12.60 -6.86
N GLY A 202 7.39 13.30 -7.92
CA GLY A 202 5.97 13.59 -8.16
C GLY A 202 5.12 12.32 -8.19
N TYR A 203 5.55 11.30 -8.90
CA TYR A 203 4.86 10.00 -8.92
C TYR A 203 5.01 9.23 -7.60
N GLY A 204 6.16 9.32 -6.96
CA GLY A 204 6.40 8.63 -5.69
C GLY A 204 5.59 9.19 -4.52
N CYS A 205 5.18 10.47 -4.55
CA CYS A 205 4.41 11.08 -3.47
C CYS A 205 2.89 11.13 -3.72
N GLY A 206 2.41 10.67 -4.89
CA GLY A 206 1.00 10.75 -5.26
C GLY A 206 0.52 12.17 -5.62
N MET A 207 1.43 13.13 -5.80
CA MET A 207 1.14 14.53 -6.15
C MET A 207 1.95 14.96 -7.38
N ASP A 208 1.81 14.22 -8.44
CA ASP A 208 2.58 14.30 -9.68
C ASP A 208 2.42 15.61 -10.46
N ASN A 209 1.41 16.39 -10.18
CA ASN A 209 1.20 17.72 -10.77
C ASN A 209 1.48 18.87 -9.80
N CYS A 210 2.13 18.62 -8.66
CA CYS A 210 2.51 19.66 -7.71
C CYS A 210 3.80 20.39 -8.18
N PRO A 211 3.79 21.71 -8.44
CA PRO A 211 4.90 22.45 -8.99
C PRO A 211 5.96 22.79 -7.93
N ARG A 212 6.63 21.78 -7.35
CA ARG A 212 7.62 21.98 -6.28
C ARG A 212 9.08 21.93 -6.76
N LEU A 213 9.33 21.43 -7.97
CA LEU A 213 10.68 21.29 -8.51
C LEU A 213 11.04 22.45 -9.46
N ASP A 214 12.35 22.76 -9.52
CA ASP A 214 12.93 23.62 -10.54
C ASP A 214 12.69 23.01 -11.94
N GLU A 215 12.42 23.83 -12.95
CA GLU A 215 12.09 23.42 -14.34
C GLU A 215 13.14 22.50 -14.99
N LYS A 216 14.38 22.51 -14.50
CA LYS A 216 15.43 21.59 -14.98
C LYS A 216 15.23 20.13 -14.57
N TYR A 217 14.37 19.86 -13.59
CA TYR A 217 14.06 18.52 -13.12
C TYR A 217 12.70 18.05 -13.64
N HIS A 218 12.62 16.78 -14.00
CA HIS A 218 11.33 16.20 -14.37
C HIS A 218 10.44 16.04 -13.14
N ILE A 219 9.29 16.67 -13.14
CA ILE A 219 8.39 16.74 -11.97
C ILE A 219 7.97 15.35 -11.46
N CYS A 220 7.75 14.39 -12.35
CA CYS A 220 7.24 13.07 -11.98
C CYS A 220 8.33 12.10 -11.51
N TYR A 221 9.54 12.17 -12.09
CA TYR A 221 10.58 11.15 -11.89
C TYR A 221 11.77 11.62 -11.06
N SER A 222 11.97 12.91 -10.88
CA SER A 222 13.13 13.42 -10.17
C SER A 222 12.80 13.75 -8.72
N HIS A 223 13.74 13.47 -7.81
CA HIS A 223 13.68 13.96 -6.43
C HIS A 223 14.14 15.43 -6.29
N GLY A 224 14.65 16.05 -7.37
CA GLY A 224 15.09 17.45 -7.40
C GLY A 224 16.25 17.80 -6.48
N HIS A 225 16.94 16.82 -5.90
CA HIS A 225 17.97 16.98 -4.87
C HIS A 225 17.49 17.78 -3.64
N MET A 226 16.24 17.60 -3.26
CA MET A 226 15.63 18.32 -2.14
C MET A 226 15.05 17.34 -1.10
N ILE A 227 14.81 17.86 0.09
CA ILE A 227 14.06 17.16 1.15
C ILE A 227 12.56 17.28 0.83
N TRP A 228 11.85 16.18 0.92
CA TRP A 228 10.40 16.12 0.73
C TRP A 228 9.72 16.02 2.10
N VAL A 229 9.15 17.14 2.55
CA VAL A 229 8.55 17.21 3.89
C VAL A 229 7.38 16.23 4.08
N ASP A 230 6.58 16.04 3.05
CA ASP A 230 5.49 15.05 3.03
C ASP A 230 6.00 13.62 3.16
N ALA A 231 7.06 13.25 2.45
CA ALA A 231 7.70 11.94 2.63
C ALA A 231 8.21 11.76 4.08
N CYS A 232 8.92 12.76 4.64
CA CYS A 232 9.36 12.71 6.03
C CYS A 232 8.20 12.53 7.02
N MET A 233 7.07 13.22 6.79
CA MET A 233 5.89 13.13 7.67
C MET A 233 5.19 11.78 7.54
N GLN A 234 5.11 11.21 6.34
CA GLN A 234 4.49 9.92 6.06
C GLN A 234 5.29 8.79 6.70
N GLU A 235 6.62 8.81 6.53
CA GLU A 235 7.53 7.83 7.15
C GLU A 235 7.50 7.91 8.69
N LEU A 236 7.50 9.12 9.25
CA LEU A 236 7.34 9.30 10.70
C LEU A 236 5.99 8.76 11.20
N ASN A 237 4.91 8.97 10.45
CA ASN A 237 3.60 8.42 10.80
C ASN A 237 3.59 6.89 10.71
N ALA A 238 4.18 6.32 9.66
CA ALA A 238 4.30 4.88 9.50
C ALA A 238 5.11 4.25 10.64
N CYS A 239 6.25 4.82 11.00
CA CYS A 239 7.06 4.37 12.14
C CYS A 239 6.24 4.37 13.44
N ASN A 240 5.52 5.45 13.76
CA ASN A 240 4.65 5.52 14.92
C ASN A 240 3.53 4.47 14.93
N ILE A 241 3.01 4.12 13.75
CA ILE A 241 1.99 3.08 13.60
C ILE A 241 2.62 1.69 13.80
N LEU A 242 3.77 1.44 13.20
CA LEU A 242 4.48 0.16 13.35
C LEU A 242 4.85 -0.12 14.82
N ILE A 243 5.26 0.90 15.58
CA ILE A 243 5.46 0.79 17.03
C ILE A 243 4.16 0.35 17.73
N LYS A 244 3.02 0.97 17.41
CA LYS A 244 1.73 0.57 18.00
C LYS A 244 1.32 -0.85 17.60
N MET A 245 1.60 -1.25 16.35
CA MET A 245 1.35 -2.63 15.90
C MET A 245 2.21 -3.60 16.70
N SER A 246 3.52 -3.31 16.90
CA SER A 246 4.42 -4.15 17.68
C SER A 246 3.95 -4.30 19.13
N GLU A 247 3.51 -3.22 19.77
CA GLU A 247 2.93 -3.25 21.13
C GLU A 247 1.70 -4.17 21.20
N VAL A 248 0.78 -4.06 20.23
CA VAL A 248 -0.43 -4.92 20.17
C VAL A 248 -0.06 -6.39 19.95
N LEU A 249 0.98 -6.65 19.16
CA LEU A 249 1.45 -8.00 18.83
C LEU A 249 2.36 -8.59 19.91
N GLY A 250 2.89 -7.76 20.82
CA GLY A 250 3.88 -8.17 21.82
C GLY A 250 5.25 -8.42 21.21
N ARG A 251 5.62 -7.62 20.21
CA ARG A 251 6.88 -7.67 19.47
C ARG A 251 7.80 -6.55 19.95
N ASP A 252 8.26 -6.67 21.22
CA ASP A 252 9.03 -5.62 21.90
C ASP A 252 10.38 -5.31 21.23
N GLU A 253 10.92 -6.22 20.42
CA GLU A 253 12.17 -6.06 19.67
C GLU A 253 12.10 -4.92 18.62
N PHE A 254 10.89 -4.49 18.23
CA PHE A 254 10.69 -3.39 17.29
C PHE A 254 10.35 -2.05 17.98
N VAL A 255 10.35 -2.02 19.31
CA VAL A 255 10.13 -0.78 20.07
C VAL A 255 11.48 -0.17 20.42
N PRO A 256 11.77 1.11 20.05
CA PRO A 256 13.04 1.78 20.29
C PRO A 256 13.38 1.94 21.76
#